data_aa0ceafb4fba208b72aa8d83a72c5b3e
#
_entry.id   aa0ceafb4fba208b72aa8d83a72c5b3e
#
_cell.length_a   1.000
_cell.length_b   1.000
_cell.length_c   1.000
_cell.angle_alpha   90.00
_cell.angle_beta   90.00
_cell.angle_gamma   90.00
#
_symmetry.space_group_name_H-M   'P 1'
#
loop_
_entity.id
_entity.type
_entity.pdbx_description
1 polymer ?
#
loop_
_entity_poly.entity_id
_entity_poly.type
_entity_poly.pdbx_seq_one_letter_code
_entity_poly.pdbx_strand_id
1 'polypeptide(L)'
;MCEKQHKSRIFYRIDRITVFIFIIDYLLRWGTADFKLKGEKPFLRYPFTFFAVVDLIAILSSLTPLYSTLKAVRILRLPKCMKPLKILRYSKGFHLMMQVIHKEKDNLFTIGLLAVGYIFLSALILFQVEPDTFASFLDAVYWATITLTTVGYGDICPATSIGKIIAIVTSFVGIAVFALPTGIITAGYLAELKPKHKR
;
A
#
# COMPACT_ATOMS: atom_id res chain seq x y z
N MET A 1 20.14 -28.93 21.68
CA MET A 1 19.40 -27.94 22.49
C MET A 1 20.21 -26.66 22.75
N CYS A 2 21.52 -26.71 22.88
CA CYS A 2 22.42 -25.58 23.13
C CYS A 2 22.55 -24.60 21.94
N GLU A 3 22.54 -25.10 20.71
CA GLU A 3 22.73 -24.31 19.47
C GLU A 3 21.57 -23.34 19.19
N LYS A 4 20.33 -23.73 19.49
CA LYS A 4 19.15 -22.86 19.38
C LYS A 4 19.19 -21.65 20.36
N GLN A 5 19.75 -21.85 21.54
CA GLN A 5 19.88 -20.78 22.54
C GLN A 5 20.99 -19.78 22.19
N HIS A 6 22.08 -20.25 21.57
CA HIS A 6 23.18 -19.37 21.15
C HIS A 6 22.76 -18.49 19.96
N LYS A 7 22.06 -19.07 18.97
CA LYS A 7 21.53 -18.38 17.81
C LYS A 7 20.50 -17.30 18.21
N SER A 8 19.66 -17.56 19.23
CA SER A 8 18.70 -16.58 19.75
C SER A 8 19.39 -15.39 20.41
N ARG A 9 20.46 -15.59 21.18
CA ARG A 9 21.21 -14.50 21.83
C ARG A 9 21.92 -13.58 20.85
N ILE A 10 22.47 -14.11 19.76
CA ILE A 10 23.08 -13.30 18.70
C ILE A 10 22.03 -12.45 18.00
N PHE A 11 20.87 -13.03 17.66
CA PHE A 11 19.77 -12.28 17.07
C PHE A 11 19.26 -11.15 17.99
N TYR A 12 19.16 -11.38 19.31
CA TYR A 12 18.77 -10.33 20.26
C TYR A 12 19.79 -9.20 20.38
N ARG A 13 21.08 -9.50 20.28
CA ARG A 13 22.14 -8.48 20.27
C ARG A 13 22.11 -7.65 19.00
N ILE A 14 22.00 -8.27 17.84
CA ILE A 14 21.90 -7.59 16.55
C ILE A 14 20.64 -6.72 16.49
N ASP A 15 19.50 -7.24 16.95
CA ASP A 15 18.24 -6.48 16.95
C ASP A 15 18.35 -5.25 17.88
N ARG A 16 18.98 -5.37 19.06
CA ARG A 16 19.18 -4.27 20.00
C ARG A 16 20.12 -3.19 19.45
N ILE A 17 21.21 -3.57 18.81
CA ILE A 17 22.15 -2.63 18.15
C ILE A 17 21.43 -1.91 17.01
N THR A 18 20.66 -2.64 16.19
CA THR A 18 19.90 -2.07 15.09
C THR A 18 18.85 -1.06 15.56
N VAL A 19 18.17 -1.36 16.69
CA VAL A 19 17.20 -0.43 17.30
C VAL A 19 17.88 0.84 17.78
N PHE A 20 19.03 0.70 18.43
CA PHE A 20 19.80 1.85 18.92
C PHE A 20 20.23 2.78 17.79
N ILE A 21 20.74 2.21 16.69
CA ILE A 21 21.08 2.96 15.48
C ILE A 21 19.83 3.66 14.89
N PHE A 22 18.69 3.01 14.89
CA PHE A 22 17.45 3.60 14.38
C PHE A 22 16.91 4.72 15.25
N ILE A 23 17.03 4.61 16.56
CA ILE A 23 16.67 5.68 17.48
C ILE A 23 17.56 6.90 17.25
N ILE A 24 18.87 6.72 17.14
CA ILE A 24 19.81 7.81 16.84
C ILE A 24 19.47 8.46 15.47
N ASP A 25 19.28 7.68 14.44
CA ASP A 25 18.89 8.18 13.11
C ASP A 25 17.58 8.98 13.16
N TYR A 26 16.58 8.50 13.90
CA TYR A 26 15.30 9.20 14.09
C TYR A 26 15.49 10.53 14.82
N LEU A 27 16.25 10.55 15.92
CA LEU A 27 16.51 11.76 16.72
C LEU A 27 17.32 12.80 15.93
N LEU A 28 18.35 12.38 15.19
CA LEU A 28 19.12 13.27 14.30
C LEU A 28 18.25 13.91 13.23
N ARG A 29 17.31 13.15 12.65
CA ARG A 29 16.39 13.66 11.63
C ARG A 29 15.32 14.55 12.22
N TRP A 30 14.86 14.26 13.43
CA TRP A 30 13.94 15.13 14.15
C TRP A 30 14.60 16.47 14.46
N GLY A 31 15.86 16.46 14.92
CA GLY A 31 16.64 17.68 15.15
C GLY A 31 16.99 18.46 13.87
N THR A 32 17.07 17.79 12.71
CA THR A 32 17.35 18.44 11.40
C THR A 32 16.09 18.71 10.59
N ALA A 33 14.90 18.50 11.16
CA ALA A 33 13.62 18.73 10.48
C ALA A 33 13.41 20.18 10.06
N ASP A 34 14.00 21.12 10.79
CA ASP A 34 13.97 22.56 10.49
C ASP A 34 14.55 22.92 9.12
N PHE A 35 15.63 22.23 8.70
CA PHE A 35 16.25 22.47 7.40
C PHE A 35 15.45 21.91 6.21
N LYS A 36 14.51 21.00 6.45
CA LYS A 36 13.80 20.26 5.38
C LYS A 36 12.34 20.67 5.19
N LEU A 37 11.69 21.13 6.26
CA LEU A 37 10.28 21.54 6.25
C LEU A 37 10.21 23.07 6.41
N LYS A 38 10.01 23.78 5.31
CA LYS A 38 9.70 25.22 5.31
C LYS A 38 8.25 25.39 5.79
N GLY A 39 8.04 25.80 7.06
CA GLY A 39 6.70 26.08 7.60
C GLY A 39 6.75 26.46 9.08
N GLU A 40 5.67 27.06 9.59
CA GLU A 40 5.62 27.66 10.94
C GLU A 40 5.83 26.72 12.14
N LYS A 41 5.75 25.39 11.98
CA LYS A 41 6.02 24.41 13.06
C LYS A 41 6.56 23.08 12.51
N PRO A 42 7.80 23.03 11.97
CA PRO A 42 8.36 21.83 11.35
C PRO A 42 8.53 20.69 12.35
N PHE A 43 8.79 20.99 13.61
CA PHE A 43 9.06 20.04 14.69
C PHE A 43 7.85 19.17 15.05
N LEU A 44 6.62 19.74 15.02
CA LEU A 44 5.38 19.03 15.31
C LEU A 44 4.86 18.24 14.09
N ARG A 45 5.19 18.70 12.88
CA ARG A 45 4.71 18.09 11.64
C ARG A 45 5.56 16.89 11.20
N TYR A 46 6.82 16.82 11.63
CA TYR A 46 7.74 15.74 11.26
C TYR A 46 7.26 14.33 11.68
N PRO A 47 6.75 14.08 12.92
CA PRO A 47 6.29 12.76 13.34
C PRO A 47 5.14 12.21 12.51
N PHE A 48 4.32 13.08 11.89
CA PHE A 48 3.18 12.71 11.05
C PHE A 48 3.55 12.53 9.57
N THR A 49 4.81 12.70 9.19
CA THR A 49 5.28 12.41 7.85
C THR A 49 5.30 10.90 7.65
N PHE A 50 4.86 10.41 6.48
CA PHE A 50 4.81 8.99 6.14
C PHE A 50 6.08 8.22 6.55
N PHE A 51 7.25 8.75 6.25
CA PHE A 51 8.53 8.13 6.61
C PHE A 51 8.83 8.16 8.11
N ALA A 52 8.44 9.20 8.83
CA ALA A 52 8.61 9.27 10.28
C ALA A 52 7.70 8.28 11.00
N VAL A 53 6.48 8.09 10.51
CA VAL A 53 5.54 7.07 11.00
C VAL A 53 6.10 5.66 10.78
N VAL A 54 6.64 5.37 9.60
CA VAL A 54 7.30 4.08 9.30
C VAL A 54 8.50 3.85 10.22
N ASP A 55 9.32 4.87 10.46
CA ASP A 55 10.47 4.80 11.37
C ASP A 55 10.02 4.54 12.82
N LEU A 56 8.97 5.25 13.29
CA LEU A 56 8.40 5.09 14.63
C LEU A 56 7.82 3.69 14.83
N ILE A 57 7.04 3.20 13.87
CA ILE A 57 6.47 1.85 13.90
C ILE A 57 7.58 0.79 13.93
N ALA A 58 8.66 0.97 13.15
CA ALA A 58 9.80 0.05 13.15
C ALA A 58 10.54 0.02 14.50
N ILE A 59 10.70 1.16 15.17
CA ILE A 59 11.30 1.28 16.51
C ILE A 59 10.38 0.63 17.55
N LEU A 60 9.09 0.98 17.54
CA LEU A 60 8.11 0.46 18.52
C LEU A 60 7.98 -1.06 18.44
N SER A 61 7.97 -1.63 17.21
CA SER A 61 7.90 -3.08 17.01
C SER A 61 9.13 -3.83 17.53
N SER A 62 10.26 -3.16 17.63
CA SER A 62 11.52 -3.74 18.14
C SER A 62 11.64 -3.66 19.65
N LEU A 63 10.92 -2.73 20.31
CA LEU A 63 10.85 -2.60 21.77
C LEU A 63 9.89 -3.62 22.41
N THR A 64 9.04 -4.28 21.64
CA THR A 64 8.02 -5.23 22.11
C THR A 64 8.46 -6.66 22.49
N PRO A 65 9.74 -7.09 22.45
CA PRO A 65 10.12 -8.39 22.97
C PRO A 65 9.90 -8.55 24.49
N LEU A 66 9.66 -7.45 25.21
CA LEU A 66 9.49 -7.46 26.68
C LEU A 66 8.10 -7.91 27.16
N TYR A 67 7.09 -8.00 26.29
CA TYR A 67 5.71 -8.36 26.67
C TYR A 67 5.19 -9.53 25.85
N SER A 68 5.80 -10.72 26.02
CA SER A 68 5.46 -11.93 25.24
C SER A 68 4.16 -12.64 25.63
N THR A 69 3.43 -12.16 26.64
CA THR A 69 2.29 -12.89 27.23
C THR A 69 0.95 -12.66 26.52
N LEU A 70 0.81 -11.62 25.70
CA LEU A 70 -0.45 -11.30 25.01
C LEU A 70 -0.42 -11.75 23.55
N LYS A 71 -1.36 -12.61 23.14
CA LYS A 71 -1.50 -13.08 21.73
C LYS A 71 -1.66 -11.92 20.73
N ALA A 72 -2.30 -10.82 21.13
CA ALA A 72 -2.46 -9.60 20.32
C ALA A 72 -1.12 -8.91 19.98
N VAL A 73 -0.09 -9.07 20.81
CA VAL A 73 1.25 -8.48 20.60
C VAL A 73 1.98 -9.14 19.41
N ARG A 74 1.53 -10.31 18.94
CA ARG A 74 2.10 -10.92 17.71
C ARG A 74 1.87 -10.04 16.48
N ILE A 75 0.75 -9.30 16.42
CA ILE A 75 0.43 -8.38 15.33
C ILE A 75 1.46 -7.22 15.32
N LEU A 76 1.94 -6.75 16.47
CA LEU A 76 2.98 -5.74 16.57
C LEU A 76 4.38 -6.21 16.12
N ARG A 77 4.55 -7.49 15.77
CA ARG A 77 5.77 -7.99 15.14
C ARG A 77 5.77 -7.83 13.61
N LEU A 78 4.59 -7.66 12.99
CA LEU A 78 4.47 -7.42 11.55
C LEU A 78 5.25 -6.18 11.07
N PRO A 79 5.30 -5.05 11.81
CA PRO A 79 6.10 -3.90 11.42
C PRO A 79 7.61 -4.17 11.31
N LYS A 80 8.13 -5.28 11.87
CA LYS A 80 9.55 -5.66 11.63
C LYS A 80 9.82 -5.95 10.15
N CYS A 81 8.81 -6.44 9.41
CA CYS A 81 8.87 -6.63 7.96
C CYS A 81 8.93 -5.29 7.20
N MET A 82 8.61 -4.17 7.85
CA MET A 82 8.68 -2.83 7.24
C MET A 82 10.09 -2.21 7.32
N LYS A 83 11.03 -2.84 8.06
CA LYS A 83 12.43 -2.35 8.12
C LYS A 83 13.06 -2.19 6.72
N PRO A 84 12.86 -3.11 5.73
CA PRO A 84 13.38 -2.93 4.37
C PRO A 84 12.77 -1.74 3.62
N LEU A 85 11.54 -1.30 3.95
CA LEU A 85 10.91 -0.13 3.34
C LEU A 85 11.70 1.17 3.59
N LYS A 86 12.56 1.17 4.61
CA LYS A 86 13.49 2.28 4.87
C LYS A 86 14.44 2.53 3.69
N ILE A 87 14.75 1.49 2.92
CA ILE A 87 15.59 1.57 1.71
C ILE A 87 14.91 2.41 0.63
N LEU A 88 13.58 2.32 0.52
CA LEU A 88 12.80 3.11 -0.46
C LEU A 88 12.98 4.62 -0.27
N ARG A 89 13.25 5.06 0.97
CA ARG A 89 13.52 6.47 1.28
C ARG A 89 14.74 7.04 0.53
N TYR A 90 15.72 6.19 0.22
CA TYR A 90 16.94 6.58 -0.47
C TYR A 90 16.84 6.42 -1.99
N SER A 91 15.77 5.78 -2.47
CA SER A 91 15.53 5.58 -3.89
C SER A 91 15.05 6.87 -4.56
N LYS A 92 15.81 7.37 -5.52
CA LYS A 92 15.43 8.52 -6.36
C LYS A 92 14.15 8.21 -7.14
N GLY A 93 14.00 6.99 -7.65
CA GLY A 93 12.81 6.55 -8.38
C GLY A 93 11.56 6.57 -7.50
N PHE A 94 11.67 6.16 -6.24
CA PHE A 94 10.54 6.23 -5.30
C PHE A 94 10.10 7.67 -5.03
N HIS A 95 11.04 8.60 -4.85
CA HIS A 95 10.71 10.01 -4.67
C HIS A 95 10.04 10.62 -5.91
N LEU A 96 10.51 10.29 -7.10
CA LEU A 96 9.86 10.71 -8.36
C LEU A 96 8.43 10.16 -8.44
N MET A 97 8.24 8.88 -8.15
CA MET A 97 6.93 8.25 -8.16
C MET A 97 5.95 8.92 -7.18
N MET A 98 6.41 9.23 -5.96
CA MET A 98 5.58 9.95 -4.97
C MET A 98 5.25 11.38 -5.40
N GLN A 99 6.16 12.06 -6.10
CA GLN A 99 5.88 13.38 -6.69
C GLN A 99 4.81 13.31 -7.77
N VAL A 100 4.87 12.30 -8.66
CA VAL A 100 3.87 12.08 -9.69
C VAL A 100 2.50 11.78 -9.08
N ILE A 101 2.42 10.87 -8.10
CA ILE A 101 1.17 10.55 -7.41
C ILE A 101 0.59 11.80 -6.73
N HIS A 102 1.43 12.63 -6.11
CA HIS A 102 0.96 13.85 -5.47
C HIS A 102 0.48 14.90 -6.48
N LYS A 103 1.12 15.00 -7.63
CA LYS A 103 0.76 15.90 -8.73
C LYS A 103 -0.55 15.50 -9.40
N GLU A 104 -0.73 14.19 -9.62
CA GLU A 104 -1.88 13.61 -10.31
C GLU A 104 -2.98 13.12 -9.35
N LYS A 105 -2.91 13.49 -8.07
CA LYS A 105 -3.82 12.98 -7.02
C LYS A 105 -5.30 13.16 -7.35
N ASP A 106 -5.68 14.31 -7.95
CA ASP A 106 -7.06 14.63 -8.25
C ASP A 106 -7.58 13.77 -9.42
N ASN A 107 -6.75 13.54 -10.43
CA ASN A 107 -7.04 12.63 -11.53
C ASN A 107 -7.14 11.18 -11.03
N LEU A 108 -6.20 10.75 -10.18
CA LEU A 108 -6.20 9.41 -9.60
C LEU A 108 -7.41 9.20 -8.68
N PHE A 109 -7.81 10.21 -7.91
CA PHE A 109 -9.00 10.15 -7.06
C PHE A 109 -10.27 9.99 -7.89
N THR A 110 -10.40 10.77 -8.97
CA THR A 110 -11.55 10.70 -9.89
C THR A 110 -11.67 9.31 -10.52
N ILE A 111 -10.55 8.75 -10.98
CA ILE A 111 -10.53 7.42 -11.57
C ILE A 111 -10.80 6.34 -10.52
N GLY A 112 -10.28 6.51 -9.32
CA GLY A 112 -10.57 5.62 -8.20
C GLY A 112 -12.06 5.58 -7.87
N LEU A 113 -12.72 6.74 -7.85
CA LEU A 113 -14.16 6.84 -7.65
C LEU A 113 -14.94 6.17 -8.79
N LEU A 114 -14.50 6.36 -10.04
CA LEU A 114 -15.08 5.69 -11.20
C LEU A 114 -14.93 4.18 -11.12
N ALA A 115 -13.77 3.67 -10.71
CA ALA A 115 -13.52 2.23 -10.52
C ALA A 115 -14.42 1.63 -9.43
N VAL A 116 -14.56 2.32 -8.30
CA VAL A 116 -15.48 1.90 -7.24
C VAL A 116 -16.92 1.88 -7.72
N GLY A 117 -17.38 2.93 -8.38
CA GLY A 117 -18.71 2.99 -8.98
C GLY A 117 -18.96 1.85 -9.98
N TYR A 118 -17.95 1.56 -10.83
CA TYR A 118 -18.00 0.46 -11.76
C TYR A 118 -18.13 -0.91 -11.06
N ILE A 119 -17.36 -1.16 -9.99
CA ILE A 119 -17.45 -2.39 -9.20
C ILE A 119 -18.86 -2.56 -8.65
N PHE A 120 -19.41 -1.53 -8.02
CA PHE A 120 -20.76 -1.58 -7.45
C PHE A 120 -21.83 -1.80 -8.53
N LEU A 121 -21.73 -1.12 -9.66
CA LEU A 121 -22.68 -1.28 -10.77
C LEU A 121 -22.64 -2.70 -11.34
N SER A 122 -21.46 -3.23 -11.62
CA SER A 122 -21.27 -4.59 -12.12
C SER A 122 -21.77 -5.64 -11.15
N ALA A 123 -21.48 -5.46 -9.85
CA ALA A 123 -21.95 -6.33 -8.79
C ALA A 123 -23.47 -6.32 -8.68
N LEU A 124 -24.10 -5.16 -8.78
CA LEU A 124 -25.54 -5.00 -8.67
C LEU A 124 -26.27 -5.68 -9.84
N ILE A 125 -25.76 -5.53 -11.06
CA ILE A 125 -26.32 -6.18 -12.25
C ILE A 125 -26.23 -7.70 -12.11
N LEU A 126 -25.06 -8.24 -11.76
CA LEU A 126 -24.89 -9.69 -11.68
C LEU A 126 -25.63 -10.30 -10.48
N PHE A 127 -25.67 -9.63 -9.35
CA PHE A 127 -26.45 -10.09 -8.19
C PHE A 127 -27.94 -10.23 -8.48
N GLN A 128 -28.50 -9.36 -9.35
CA GLN A 128 -29.90 -9.46 -9.76
C GLN A 128 -30.13 -10.52 -10.83
N VAL A 129 -29.18 -10.74 -11.72
CA VAL A 129 -29.30 -11.69 -12.83
C VAL A 129 -28.99 -13.12 -12.39
N GLU A 130 -28.15 -13.29 -11.38
CA GLU A 130 -27.68 -14.60 -10.90
C GLU A 130 -27.82 -14.78 -9.38
N PRO A 131 -29.03 -14.72 -8.82
CA PRO A 131 -29.24 -14.85 -7.37
C PRO A 131 -28.82 -16.21 -6.83
N ASP A 132 -28.81 -17.26 -7.65
CA ASP A 132 -28.41 -18.62 -7.22
C ASP A 132 -26.88 -18.80 -7.17
N THR A 133 -26.14 -17.99 -7.90
CA THR A 133 -24.66 -18.05 -7.94
C THR A 133 -24.04 -17.21 -6.82
N PHE A 134 -24.62 -16.04 -6.54
CA PHE A 134 -24.13 -15.12 -5.52
C PHE A 134 -24.97 -15.21 -4.25
N ALA A 135 -24.44 -15.87 -3.21
CA ALA A 135 -25.15 -16.04 -1.93
C ALA A 135 -25.40 -14.70 -1.21
N SER A 136 -24.55 -13.69 -1.46
CA SER A 136 -24.68 -12.37 -0.89
C SER A 136 -24.24 -11.28 -1.91
N PHE A 137 -24.70 -10.05 -1.69
CA PHE A 137 -24.24 -8.91 -2.48
C PHE A 137 -22.71 -8.71 -2.35
N LEU A 138 -22.14 -9.06 -1.20
CA LEU A 138 -20.68 -8.98 -0.98
C LEU A 138 -19.92 -9.95 -1.89
N ASP A 139 -20.47 -11.12 -2.19
CA ASP A 139 -19.87 -12.09 -3.12
C ASP A 139 -19.84 -11.52 -4.55
N ALA A 140 -20.90 -10.83 -4.96
CA ALA A 140 -20.93 -10.13 -6.25
C ALA A 140 -19.92 -8.99 -6.31
N VAL A 141 -19.78 -8.19 -5.24
CA VAL A 141 -18.76 -7.13 -5.12
C VAL A 141 -17.34 -7.72 -5.14
N TYR A 142 -17.13 -8.83 -4.44
CA TYR A 142 -15.88 -9.56 -4.46
C TYR A 142 -15.53 -10.02 -5.89
N TRP A 143 -16.48 -10.69 -6.57
CA TRP A 143 -16.29 -11.12 -7.94
C TRP A 143 -15.97 -9.95 -8.89
N ALA A 144 -16.75 -8.87 -8.83
CA ALA A 144 -16.53 -7.69 -9.65
C ALA A 144 -15.14 -7.06 -9.40
N THR A 145 -14.69 -7.06 -8.14
CA THR A 145 -13.37 -6.53 -7.74
C THR A 145 -12.23 -7.38 -8.31
N ILE A 146 -12.27 -8.71 -8.14
CA ILE A 146 -11.22 -9.59 -8.64
C ILE A 146 -11.19 -9.66 -10.17
N THR A 147 -12.33 -9.46 -10.82
CA THR A 147 -12.44 -9.38 -12.29
C THR A 147 -11.86 -8.07 -12.81
N LEU A 148 -12.25 -6.93 -12.22
CA LEU A 148 -11.71 -5.61 -12.58
C LEU A 148 -10.18 -5.55 -12.40
N THR A 149 -9.68 -6.09 -11.30
CA THR A 149 -8.24 -6.10 -10.99
C THR A 149 -7.46 -7.16 -11.76
N THR A 150 -8.12 -7.91 -12.65
CA THR A 150 -7.53 -9.00 -13.44
C THR A 150 -6.93 -10.16 -12.64
N VAL A 151 -7.30 -10.31 -11.36
CA VAL A 151 -6.85 -11.42 -10.50
C VAL A 151 -7.56 -12.71 -10.87
N GLY A 152 -8.91 -12.70 -10.92
CA GLY A 152 -9.74 -13.77 -11.45
C GLY A 152 -9.51 -15.14 -10.79
N TYR A 153 -9.67 -15.28 -9.49
CA TYR A 153 -9.48 -16.57 -8.80
C TYR A 153 -10.36 -17.70 -9.35
N GLY A 154 -11.55 -17.38 -9.89
CA GLY A 154 -12.46 -18.37 -10.47
C GLY A 154 -13.23 -19.21 -9.45
N ASP A 155 -13.19 -18.85 -8.19
CA ASP A 155 -13.91 -19.48 -7.08
C ASP A 155 -15.43 -19.20 -7.14
N ILE A 156 -15.81 -18.01 -7.58
CA ILE A 156 -17.20 -17.60 -7.86
C ILE A 156 -17.22 -17.05 -9.30
N CYS A 157 -18.10 -17.61 -10.14
CA CYS A 157 -18.24 -17.18 -11.55
C CYS A 157 -19.70 -17.26 -11.97
N PRO A 158 -20.16 -16.36 -12.87
CA PRO A 158 -21.48 -16.45 -13.49
C PRO A 158 -21.70 -17.80 -14.17
N ALA A 159 -22.78 -18.48 -13.80
CA ALA A 159 -23.11 -19.82 -14.30
C ALA A 159 -24.01 -19.78 -15.53
N THR A 160 -24.97 -18.83 -15.60
CA THR A 160 -25.95 -18.73 -16.67
C THR A 160 -25.36 -18.13 -17.95
N SER A 161 -25.96 -18.40 -19.09
CA SER A 161 -25.54 -17.81 -20.36
C SER A 161 -25.66 -16.29 -20.38
N ILE A 162 -26.70 -15.74 -19.72
CA ILE A 162 -26.89 -14.28 -19.60
C ILE A 162 -25.83 -13.67 -18.71
N GLY A 163 -25.54 -14.26 -17.56
CA GLY A 163 -24.49 -13.82 -16.65
C GLY A 163 -23.11 -13.82 -17.31
N LYS A 164 -22.82 -14.86 -18.12
CA LYS A 164 -21.56 -14.93 -18.89
C LYS A 164 -21.43 -13.82 -19.93
N ILE A 165 -22.53 -13.47 -20.64
CA ILE A 165 -22.54 -12.37 -21.59
C ILE A 165 -22.26 -11.03 -20.85
N ILE A 166 -22.94 -10.81 -19.74
CA ILE A 166 -22.73 -9.63 -18.91
C ILE A 166 -21.28 -9.58 -18.41
N ALA A 167 -20.75 -10.72 -17.94
CA ALA A 167 -19.35 -10.82 -17.50
C ALA A 167 -18.34 -10.45 -18.62
N ILE A 168 -18.58 -10.88 -19.86
CA ILE A 168 -17.76 -10.52 -21.01
C ILE A 168 -17.76 -9.00 -21.21
N VAL A 169 -18.95 -8.39 -21.29
CA VAL A 169 -19.07 -6.94 -21.51
C VAL A 169 -18.43 -6.15 -20.37
N THR A 170 -18.72 -6.52 -19.13
CA THR A 170 -18.12 -5.88 -17.97
C THR A 170 -16.60 -6.06 -17.93
N SER A 171 -16.06 -7.21 -18.33
CA SER A 171 -14.61 -7.41 -18.37
C SER A 171 -13.92 -6.46 -19.36
N PHE A 172 -14.47 -6.24 -20.55
CA PHE A 172 -13.91 -5.27 -21.51
C PHE A 172 -13.90 -3.85 -20.96
N VAL A 173 -15.01 -3.40 -20.36
CA VAL A 173 -15.09 -2.07 -19.75
C VAL A 173 -14.14 -1.98 -18.55
N GLY A 174 -14.07 -3.05 -17.76
CA GLY A 174 -13.19 -3.14 -16.59
C GLY A 174 -11.71 -2.96 -16.95
N ILE A 175 -11.23 -3.59 -18.01
CA ILE A 175 -9.86 -3.42 -18.51
C ILE A 175 -9.56 -1.94 -18.80
N ALA A 176 -10.48 -1.25 -19.47
CA ALA A 176 -10.31 0.17 -19.78
C ALA A 176 -10.23 1.02 -18.51
N VAL A 177 -11.11 0.78 -17.53
CA VAL A 177 -11.12 1.49 -16.25
C VAL A 177 -9.83 1.24 -15.47
N PHE A 178 -9.33 -0.01 -15.44
CA PHE A 178 -8.12 -0.38 -14.72
C PHE A 178 -6.83 0.15 -15.37
N ALA A 179 -6.83 0.31 -16.69
CA ALA A 179 -5.68 0.83 -17.44
C ALA A 179 -5.44 2.33 -17.19
N LEU A 180 -6.48 3.11 -16.86
CA LEU A 180 -6.37 4.57 -16.69
C LEU A 180 -5.38 5.00 -15.59
N PRO A 181 -5.44 4.48 -14.34
CA PRO A 181 -4.47 4.87 -13.31
C PRO A 181 -3.04 4.55 -13.71
N THR A 182 -2.84 3.37 -14.31
CA THR A 182 -1.51 2.92 -14.77
C THR A 182 -0.97 3.86 -15.87
N GLY A 183 -1.82 4.25 -16.81
CA GLY A 183 -1.45 5.20 -17.88
C GLY A 183 -1.04 6.57 -17.34
N ILE A 184 -1.81 7.13 -16.39
CA ILE A 184 -1.51 8.43 -15.78
C ILE A 184 -0.19 8.39 -14.99
N ILE A 185 0.00 7.36 -14.15
CA ILE A 185 1.23 7.22 -13.37
C ILE A 185 2.44 7.06 -14.30
N THR A 186 2.33 6.23 -15.34
CA THR A 186 3.41 6.01 -16.31
C THR A 186 3.73 7.28 -17.09
N ALA A 187 2.74 7.99 -17.60
CA ALA A 187 2.94 9.24 -18.34
C ALA A 187 3.57 10.33 -17.44
N GLY A 188 3.07 10.48 -16.21
CA GLY A 188 3.63 11.41 -15.23
C GLY A 188 5.08 11.09 -14.87
N TYR A 189 5.40 9.81 -14.67
CA TYR A 189 6.76 9.36 -14.37
C TYR A 189 7.72 9.64 -15.52
N LEU A 190 7.33 9.33 -16.75
CA LEU A 190 8.13 9.62 -17.96
C LEU A 190 8.32 11.13 -18.18
N ALA A 191 7.31 11.94 -17.87
CA ALA A 191 7.41 13.39 -17.97
C ALA A 191 8.44 13.98 -16.99
N GLU A 192 8.51 13.47 -15.76
CA GLU A 192 9.50 13.92 -14.76
C GLU A 192 10.91 13.40 -15.02
N LEU A 193 11.06 12.30 -15.77
CA LEU A 193 12.38 11.79 -16.19
C LEU A 193 13.01 12.59 -17.33
N LYS A 194 12.21 13.30 -18.15
CA LYS A 194 12.76 14.13 -19.22
C LYS A 194 13.55 15.30 -18.64
N PRO A 195 14.80 15.54 -19.09
CA PRO A 195 15.56 16.69 -18.65
C PRO A 195 14.76 17.95 -18.96
N LYS A 196 14.52 18.80 -17.95
CA LYS A 196 13.92 20.12 -18.14
C LYS A 196 14.85 20.90 -19.06
N HIS A 197 14.52 20.97 -20.34
CA HIS A 197 15.22 21.85 -21.27
C HIS A 197 15.03 23.29 -20.74
N LYS A 198 16.11 23.88 -20.17
CA LYS A 198 16.10 25.29 -19.81
C LYS A 198 15.85 26.10 -21.09
N ARG A 199 14.63 26.64 -21.21
CA ARG A 199 14.40 27.82 -22.04
C ARG A 199 14.89 29.06 -21.31
#